data_db32dbadde5bf629960ea1c9ba7b54a5
#
_entry.id   db32dbadde5bf629960ea1c9ba7b54a5
#
_cell.length_a   1.000
_cell.length_b   1.000
_cell.length_c   1.000
_cell.angle_alpha   90.00
_cell.angle_beta   90.00
_cell.angle_gamma   90.00
#
_symmetry.space_group_name_H-M   'P 1'
#
loop_
_entity.id
_entity.type
_entity.pdbx_description
1 polymer ?
#
loop_
_entity_poly.entity_id
_entity_poly.type
_entity_poly.pdbx_seq_one_letter_code
_entity_poly.pdbx_strand_id
1 'polypeptide(L)'
;SRRRWVIILILLLAAVVNYLDRANLSIANTTISKEFGFSGTEMGLLLSAFLWPYALANLPAGWLVDRFGPKKMFTGALTLWSAVTFLMGFVNTYSFFYGLRVLLGVAESPFFTSGIKITQSWFSDKERGLPTSIINTGSQIANAIAPPLLTLLLLWVGWRGMFIAVGLLGIPLILAWLKFYRDPDAREAMLIHTGKVVMAEADKPQVSWGELFRNKTTWFMISGNFCIMFTIWVYLTWLPGYLETSLGFSLKQTGFIASIPFFAGILGVLCGGMLSDRLVRRGINAVTARKVPIVVGAAMAACFVMPIPFVSNSGTAITLLTLGYFCSQMPSGVIWALAADMAPKEQVASLGAIQNFGGFLGAALAPVITGIILDATGQF
;
A
#
# COMPACT_ATOMS: atom_id res chain seq x y z
N SER A 1 -20.31 17.69 11.52
CA SER A 1 -21.21 16.56 11.86
C SER A 1 -20.41 15.40 12.45
N ARG A 2 -20.84 14.81 13.58
CA ARG A 2 -20.18 13.62 14.17
C ARG A 2 -20.17 12.43 13.18
N ARG A 3 -21.18 12.32 12.33
CA ARG A 3 -21.30 11.25 11.33
C ARG A 3 -20.11 11.20 10.37
N ARG A 4 -19.61 12.33 9.87
CA ARG A 4 -18.49 12.36 8.94
C ARG A 4 -17.21 11.71 9.51
N TRP A 5 -16.99 11.84 10.83
CA TRP A 5 -15.84 11.22 11.50
C TRP A 5 -16.04 9.73 11.75
N VAL A 6 -17.28 9.29 11.98
CA VAL A 6 -17.60 7.84 12.03
C VAL A 6 -17.32 7.17 10.68
N ILE A 7 -17.68 7.83 9.58
CA ILE A 7 -17.37 7.36 8.22
C ILE A 7 -15.86 7.22 8.03
N ILE A 8 -15.09 8.23 8.42
CA ILE A 8 -13.61 8.18 8.34
C ILE A 8 -13.02 7.06 9.20
N LEU A 9 -13.55 6.83 10.40
CA LEU A 9 -13.13 5.72 11.26
C LEU A 9 -13.40 4.36 10.59
N ILE A 10 -14.55 4.18 9.96
CA ILE A 10 -14.87 2.95 9.23
C ILE A 10 -13.88 2.76 8.05
N LEU A 11 -13.58 3.83 7.31
CA LEU A 11 -12.60 3.79 6.22
C LEU A 11 -11.18 3.49 6.73
N LEU A 12 -10.79 4.03 7.88
CA LEU A 12 -9.51 3.70 8.53
C LEU A 12 -9.45 2.21 8.89
N LEU A 13 -10.49 1.69 9.54
CA LEU A 13 -10.54 0.26 9.91
C LEU A 13 -10.56 -0.63 8.67
N ALA A 14 -11.26 -0.23 7.61
CA ALA A 14 -11.25 -0.93 6.34
C ALA A 14 -9.86 -0.90 5.68
N ALA A 15 -9.13 0.21 5.78
CA ALA A 15 -7.73 0.29 5.32
C ALA A 15 -6.83 -0.68 6.10
N VAL A 16 -7.01 -0.78 7.42
CA VAL A 16 -6.26 -1.74 8.24
C VAL A 16 -6.55 -3.17 7.79
N VAL A 17 -7.82 -3.56 7.64
CA VAL A 17 -8.19 -4.92 7.19
C VAL A 17 -7.66 -5.18 5.77
N ASN A 18 -7.78 -4.22 4.87
CA ASN A 18 -7.27 -4.32 3.50
C ASN A 18 -5.76 -4.66 3.47
N TYR A 19 -4.96 -4.04 4.32
CA TYR A 19 -3.52 -4.33 4.40
C TYR A 19 -3.20 -5.60 5.18
N LEU A 20 -4.03 -6.02 6.14
CA LEU A 20 -3.93 -7.36 6.74
C LEU A 20 -4.13 -8.46 5.70
N ASP A 21 -5.09 -8.30 4.77
CA ASP A 21 -5.34 -9.21 3.66
C ASP A 21 -4.13 -9.35 2.72
N ARG A 22 -3.36 -8.29 2.57
CA ARG A 22 -2.11 -8.31 1.77
C ARG A 22 -0.96 -9.00 2.50
N ALA A 23 -0.87 -8.81 3.81
CA ALA A 23 0.23 -9.30 4.64
C ALA A 23 0.11 -10.77 5.02
N ASN A 24 -1.09 -11.35 5.04
CA ASN A 24 -1.32 -12.72 5.53
C ASN A 24 -0.52 -13.78 4.76
N LEU A 25 -0.42 -13.69 3.44
CA LEU A 25 0.38 -14.62 2.65
C LEU A 25 1.87 -14.49 2.94
N SER A 26 2.39 -13.28 3.12
CA SER A 26 3.78 -13.03 3.48
C SER A 26 4.13 -13.65 4.84
N ILE A 27 3.26 -13.51 5.83
CA ILE A 27 3.44 -14.09 7.17
C ILE A 27 3.39 -15.62 7.14
N ALA A 28 2.49 -16.20 6.36
CA ALA A 28 2.33 -17.65 6.21
C ALA A 28 3.21 -18.27 5.12
N ASN A 29 4.09 -17.49 4.50
CA ASN A 29 4.90 -17.89 3.34
C ASN A 29 5.62 -19.22 3.57
N THR A 30 6.45 -19.33 4.60
CA THR A 30 7.23 -20.54 4.88
C THR A 30 6.36 -21.74 5.23
N THR A 31 5.27 -21.53 5.96
CA THR A 31 4.31 -22.58 6.32
C THR A 31 3.61 -23.13 5.09
N ILE A 32 3.11 -22.25 4.22
CA ILE A 32 2.40 -22.64 2.99
C ILE A 32 3.38 -23.28 1.99
N SER A 33 4.57 -22.68 1.81
CA SER A 33 5.59 -23.25 0.91
C SER A 33 6.00 -24.66 1.30
N LYS A 34 6.14 -24.95 2.60
CA LYS A 34 6.45 -26.30 3.09
C LYS A 34 5.30 -27.28 2.89
N GLU A 35 4.05 -26.85 3.14
CA GLU A 35 2.88 -27.72 3.00
C GLU A 35 2.64 -28.13 1.56
N PHE A 36 2.77 -27.20 0.61
CA PHE A 36 2.50 -27.46 -0.81
C PHE A 36 3.74 -27.78 -1.64
N GLY A 37 4.94 -27.63 -1.09
CA GLY A 37 6.20 -27.81 -1.80
C GLY A 37 6.47 -26.71 -2.84
N PHE A 38 6.01 -25.48 -2.59
CA PHE A 38 6.25 -24.35 -3.51
C PHE A 38 7.70 -23.93 -3.52
N SER A 39 8.23 -23.70 -4.73
CA SER A 39 9.52 -23.04 -4.93
C SER A 39 9.45 -21.56 -4.57
N GLY A 40 10.61 -20.91 -4.44
CA GLY A 40 10.70 -19.47 -4.25
C GLY A 40 10.06 -18.69 -5.39
N THR A 41 10.24 -19.14 -6.62
CA THR A 41 9.61 -18.55 -7.82
C THR A 41 8.08 -18.68 -7.77
N GLU A 42 7.56 -19.86 -7.44
CA GLU A 42 6.11 -20.09 -7.33
C GLU A 42 5.50 -19.22 -6.22
N MET A 43 6.14 -19.13 -5.07
CA MET A 43 5.70 -18.25 -4.00
C MET A 43 5.82 -16.76 -4.39
N GLY A 44 6.88 -16.36 -5.05
CA GLY A 44 7.06 -15.00 -5.57
C GLY A 44 5.96 -14.61 -6.57
N LEU A 45 5.61 -15.52 -7.49
CA LEU A 45 4.48 -15.33 -8.41
C LEU A 45 3.14 -15.21 -7.66
N LEU A 46 2.94 -16.02 -6.62
CA LEU A 46 1.73 -15.99 -5.82
C LEU A 46 1.60 -14.68 -5.01
N LEU A 47 2.70 -14.18 -4.46
CA LEU A 47 2.77 -12.88 -3.79
C LEU A 47 2.51 -11.73 -4.76
N SER A 48 3.03 -11.82 -5.99
CA SER A 48 2.81 -10.84 -7.06
C SER A 48 1.41 -10.90 -7.67
N ALA A 49 0.71 -12.03 -7.56
CA ALA A 49 -0.59 -12.26 -8.17
C ALA A 49 -1.68 -11.27 -7.73
N PHE A 50 -1.51 -10.60 -6.61
CA PHE A 50 -2.33 -9.49 -6.14
C PHE A 50 -1.97 -8.16 -6.82
N LEU A 51 -0.68 -7.87 -6.99
CA LEU A 51 -0.17 -6.52 -7.30
C LEU A 51 -0.46 -6.08 -8.72
N TRP A 52 -0.21 -6.92 -9.71
CA TRP A 52 -0.43 -6.55 -11.11
C TRP A 52 -1.93 -6.41 -11.47
N PRO A 53 -2.88 -7.27 -10.97
CA PRO A 53 -4.29 -7.04 -11.21
C PRO A 53 -4.82 -5.80 -10.49
N TYR A 54 -4.33 -5.55 -9.26
CA TYR A 54 -4.65 -4.34 -8.52
C TYR A 54 -4.26 -3.08 -9.30
N ALA A 55 -3.03 -3.04 -9.83
CA ALA A 55 -2.54 -1.91 -10.63
C ALA A 55 -3.39 -1.66 -11.87
N LEU A 56 -3.72 -2.73 -12.62
CA LEU A 56 -4.54 -2.63 -13.83
C LEU A 56 -5.98 -2.24 -13.51
N ALA A 57 -6.58 -2.83 -12.48
CA ALA A 57 -7.96 -2.57 -12.10
C ALA A 57 -8.17 -1.17 -11.49
N ASN A 58 -7.13 -0.53 -10.95
CA ASN A 58 -7.20 0.85 -10.49
C ASN A 58 -7.57 1.84 -11.63
N LEU A 59 -7.18 1.55 -12.88
CA LEU A 59 -7.49 2.41 -14.02
C LEU A 59 -9.00 2.56 -14.25
N PRO A 60 -9.79 1.45 -14.38
CA PRO A 60 -11.23 1.54 -14.52
C PRO A 60 -11.95 1.84 -13.18
N ALA A 61 -11.32 1.59 -12.02
CA ALA A 61 -11.97 1.76 -10.73
C ALA A 61 -12.49 3.19 -10.50
N GLY A 62 -11.72 4.20 -10.89
CA GLY A 62 -12.14 5.60 -10.80
C GLY A 62 -13.43 5.87 -11.59
N TRP A 63 -13.49 5.43 -12.84
CA TRP A 63 -14.67 5.55 -13.68
C TRP A 63 -15.88 4.79 -13.12
N LEU A 64 -15.66 3.58 -12.60
CA LEU A 64 -16.72 2.78 -11.97
C LEU A 64 -17.29 3.46 -10.73
N VAL A 65 -16.42 4.04 -9.88
CA VAL A 65 -16.83 4.80 -8.69
C VAL A 65 -17.63 6.04 -9.08
N ASP A 66 -17.22 6.73 -10.15
CA ASP A 66 -17.96 7.89 -10.66
C ASP A 66 -19.33 7.51 -11.21
N ARG A 67 -19.43 6.38 -11.92
CA ARG A 67 -20.68 5.92 -12.55
C ARG A 67 -21.67 5.32 -11.55
N PHE A 68 -21.22 4.46 -10.65
CA PHE A 68 -22.08 3.69 -9.74
C PHE A 68 -22.20 4.29 -8.33
N GLY A 69 -21.39 5.30 -8.04
CA GLY A 69 -21.31 5.96 -6.74
C GLY A 69 -20.42 5.23 -5.74
N PRO A 70 -19.78 5.97 -4.82
CA PRO A 70 -18.81 5.42 -3.88
C PRO A 70 -19.46 4.42 -2.89
N LYS A 71 -20.73 4.60 -2.51
CA LYS A 71 -21.43 3.69 -1.60
C LYS A 71 -21.48 2.27 -2.13
N LYS A 72 -22.00 2.11 -3.37
CA LYS A 72 -22.17 0.79 -3.99
C LYS A 72 -20.83 0.14 -4.29
N MET A 73 -19.89 0.93 -4.83
CA MET A 73 -18.57 0.43 -5.18
C MET A 73 -17.76 -0.02 -3.97
N PHE A 74 -17.77 0.77 -2.90
CA PHE A 74 -17.08 0.40 -1.65
C PHE A 74 -17.73 -0.83 -0.99
N THR A 75 -19.06 -0.89 -0.93
CA THR A 75 -19.77 -2.07 -0.38
C THR A 75 -19.44 -3.32 -1.16
N GLY A 76 -19.49 -3.26 -2.49
CA GLY A 76 -19.17 -4.40 -3.36
C GLY A 76 -17.71 -4.83 -3.21
N ALA A 77 -16.79 -3.89 -3.21
CA ALA A 77 -15.37 -4.14 -3.00
C ALA A 77 -15.10 -4.81 -1.65
N LEU A 78 -15.59 -4.23 -0.54
CA LEU A 78 -15.43 -4.76 0.80
C LEU A 78 -16.02 -6.17 0.96
N THR A 79 -17.18 -6.41 0.39
CA THR A 79 -17.82 -7.74 0.41
C THR A 79 -17.02 -8.75 -0.40
N LEU A 80 -16.61 -8.39 -1.62
CA LEU A 80 -15.89 -9.29 -2.51
C LEU A 80 -14.50 -9.64 -1.96
N TRP A 81 -13.72 -8.65 -1.51
CA TRP A 81 -12.38 -8.95 -1.00
C TRP A 81 -12.43 -9.78 0.28
N SER A 82 -13.38 -9.50 1.18
CA SER A 82 -13.57 -10.29 2.40
C SER A 82 -13.96 -11.74 2.10
N ALA A 83 -14.86 -11.94 1.14
CA ALA A 83 -15.23 -13.28 0.68
C ALA A 83 -14.05 -14.03 0.04
N VAL A 84 -13.25 -13.34 -0.78
CA VAL A 84 -12.07 -13.93 -1.42
C VAL A 84 -11.01 -14.31 -0.39
N THR A 85 -10.74 -13.47 0.60
CA THR A 85 -9.81 -13.79 1.69
C THR A 85 -10.31 -14.97 2.51
N PHE A 86 -11.59 -15.01 2.83
CA PHE A 86 -12.20 -16.15 3.51
C PHE A 86 -12.02 -17.45 2.71
N LEU A 87 -12.27 -17.43 1.40
CA LEU A 87 -12.12 -18.58 0.52
C LEU A 87 -10.68 -19.07 0.39
N MET A 88 -9.67 -18.18 0.57
CA MET A 88 -8.27 -18.60 0.58
C MET A 88 -7.95 -19.59 1.71
N GLY A 89 -8.73 -19.63 2.79
CA GLY A 89 -8.61 -20.63 3.83
C GLY A 89 -8.94 -22.07 3.40
N PHE A 90 -9.57 -22.24 2.25
CA PHE A 90 -10.02 -23.54 1.72
C PHE A 90 -9.26 -24.01 0.48
N VAL A 91 -8.20 -23.30 0.09
CA VAL A 91 -7.43 -23.68 -1.12
C VAL A 91 -6.63 -24.96 -0.92
N ASN A 92 -6.62 -25.77 -1.97
CA ASN A 92 -5.87 -27.03 -2.04
C ASN A 92 -4.95 -27.11 -3.26
N THR A 93 -5.03 -26.16 -4.20
CA THR A 93 -4.23 -26.13 -5.42
C THR A 93 -3.59 -24.76 -5.62
N TYR A 94 -2.42 -24.73 -6.25
CA TYR A 94 -1.73 -23.50 -6.62
C TYR A 94 -2.58 -22.59 -7.52
N SER A 95 -3.16 -23.17 -8.57
CA SER A 95 -3.96 -22.40 -9.55
C SER A 95 -5.17 -21.74 -8.91
N PHE A 96 -5.85 -22.41 -7.99
CA PHE A 96 -6.99 -21.83 -7.27
C PHE A 96 -6.53 -20.71 -6.33
N PHE A 97 -5.42 -20.91 -5.62
CA PHE A 97 -4.83 -19.86 -4.78
C PHE A 97 -4.40 -18.63 -5.59
N TYR A 98 -3.72 -18.86 -6.72
CA TYR A 98 -3.31 -17.80 -7.64
C TYR A 98 -4.53 -17.01 -8.15
N GLY A 99 -5.58 -17.70 -8.59
CA GLY A 99 -6.82 -17.07 -9.06
C GLY A 99 -7.50 -16.22 -7.99
N LEU A 100 -7.55 -16.68 -6.74
CA LEU A 100 -8.10 -15.91 -5.63
C LEU A 100 -7.24 -14.67 -5.31
N ARG A 101 -5.92 -14.78 -5.42
CA ARG A 101 -5.02 -13.63 -5.26
C ARG A 101 -5.23 -12.57 -6.34
N VAL A 102 -5.40 -12.99 -7.60
CA VAL A 102 -5.74 -12.10 -8.72
C VAL A 102 -7.08 -11.41 -8.45
N LEU A 103 -8.09 -12.17 -8.06
CA LEU A 103 -9.43 -11.64 -7.75
C LEU A 103 -9.39 -10.67 -6.56
N LEU A 104 -8.56 -10.95 -5.55
CA LEU A 104 -8.35 -10.04 -4.43
C LEU A 104 -7.82 -8.68 -4.89
N GLY A 105 -6.82 -8.68 -5.79
CA GLY A 105 -6.26 -7.44 -6.35
C GLY A 105 -7.32 -6.60 -7.07
N VAL A 106 -8.15 -7.24 -7.89
CA VAL A 106 -9.27 -6.57 -8.57
C VAL A 106 -10.30 -6.05 -7.56
N ALA A 107 -10.67 -6.86 -6.58
CA ALA A 107 -11.68 -6.53 -5.59
C ALA A 107 -11.29 -5.33 -4.70
N GLU A 108 -10.01 -5.20 -4.35
CA GLU A 108 -9.52 -4.12 -3.51
C GLU A 108 -9.28 -2.80 -4.27
N SER A 109 -9.18 -2.83 -5.59
CA SER A 109 -8.81 -1.66 -6.40
C SER A 109 -9.74 -0.44 -6.22
N PRO A 110 -11.07 -0.56 -5.99
CA PRO A 110 -11.95 0.60 -5.80
C PRO A 110 -11.84 1.25 -4.42
N PHE A 111 -11.12 0.66 -3.46
CA PHE A 111 -11.11 1.11 -2.08
C PHE A 111 -10.64 2.56 -1.92
N PHE A 112 -9.42 2.86 -2.35
CA PHE A 112 -8.85 4.21 -2.19
C PHE A 112 -9.58 5.25 -3.03
N THR A 113 -9.99 4.90 -4.25
CA THR A 113 -10.76 5.78 -5.13
C THR A 113 -12.11 6.15 -4.52
N SER A 114 -12.81 5.16 -3.94
CA SER A 114 -14.05 5.38 -3.20
C SER A 114 -13.81 6.25 -1.96
N GLY A 115 -12.74 5.98 -1.20
CA GLY A 115 -12.37 6.75 -0.02
C GLY A 115 -12.11 8.23 -0.33
N ILE A 116 -11.41 8.52 -1.42
CA ILE A 116 -11.18 9.89 -1.90
C ILE A 116 -12.52 10.56 -2.23
N LYS A 117 -13.40 9.89 -2.98
CA LYS A 117 -14.71 10.42 -3.37
C LYS A 117 -15.61 10.67 -2.15
N ILE A 118 -15.63 9.76 -1.19
CA ILE A 118 -16.36 9.91 0.08
C ILE A 118 -15.84 11.12 0.86
N THR A 119 -14.51 11.25 0.96
CA THR A 119 -13.89 12.40 1.63
C THR A 119 -14.25 13.71 0.94
N GLN A 120 -14.25 13.73 -0.39
CA GLN A 120 -14.70 14.91 -1.16
C GLN A 120 -16.15 15.26 -0.93
N SER A 121 -17.02 14.28 -0.75
CA SER A 121 -18.46 14.50 -0.53
C SER A 121 -18.78 15.05 0.86
N TRP A 122 -18.00 14.64 1.89
CA TRP A 122 -18.26 14.98 3.29
C TRP A 122 -17.40 16.10 3.87
N PHE A 123 -16.34 16.53 3.16
CA PHE A 123 -15.41 17.56 3.62
C PHE A 123 -15.14 18.60 2.54
N SER A 124 -15.07 19.86 2.95
CA SER A 124 -14.70 20.97 2.05
C SER A 124 -13.23 20.86 1.61
N ASP A 125 -12.86 21.58 0.56
CA ASP A 125 -11.49 21.60 0.02
C ASP A 125 -10.43 21.94 1.09
N LYS A 126 -10.80 22.78 2.06
CA LYS A 126 -9.94 23.21 3.15
C LYS A 126 -9.77 22.15 4.26
N GLU A 127 -10.72 21.24 4.39
CA GLU A 127 -10.78 20.26 5.48
C GLU A 127 -10.39 18.82 5.06
N ARG A 128 -10.18 18.55 3.76
CA ARG A 128 -9.93 17.19 3.23
C ARG A 128 -8.60 16.57 3.62
N GLY A 129 -7.61 17.38 3.93
CA GLY A 129 -6.25 16.88 4.22
C GLY A 129 -6.21 15.89 5.37
N LEU A 130 -6.79 16.25 6.52
CA LEU A 130 -6.79 15.42 7.71
C LEU A 130 -7.55 14.08 7.53
N PRO A 131 -8.80 14.04 7.01
CA PRO A 131 -9.50 12.79 6.74
C PRO A 131 -8.74 11.84 5.80
N THR A 132 -8.19 12.38 4.72
CA THR A 132 -7.38 11.59 3.77
C THR A 132 -6.13 11.02 4.43
N SER A 133 -5.44 11.81 5.25
CA SER A 133 -4.27 11.35 6.00
C SER A 133 -4.63 10.25 7.00
N ILE A 134 -5.77 10.35 7.69
CA ILE A 134 -6.24 9.32 8.62
C ILE A 134 -6.46 7.99 7.89
N ILE A 135 -7.12 7.99 6.73
CA ILE A 135 -7.36 6.78 5.94
C ILE A 135 -6.01 6.17 5.51
N ASN A 136 -5.09 6.99 5.01
CA ASN A 136 -3.76 6.53 4.60
C ASN A 136 -2.91 6.00 5.78
N THR A 137 -3.09 6.55 6.98
CA THR A 137 -2.42 6.06 8.19
C THR A 137 -2.82 4.61 8.51
N GLY A 138 -4.02 4.18 8.13
CA GLY A 138 -4.46 2.80 8.30
C GLY A 138 -3.53 1.78 7.67
N SER A 139 -2.97 2.07 6.51
CA SER A 139 -1.99 1.19 5.84
C SER A 139 -0.69 1.06 6.63
N GLN A 140 -0.20 2.14 7.19
CA GLN A 140 1.04 2.15 7.99
C GLN A 140 0.84 1.42 9.33
N ILE A 141 -0.29 1.66 9.99
CA ILE A 141 -0.68 0.92 11.21
C ILE A 141 -0.75 -0.58 10.91
N ALA A 142 -1.43 -0.97 9.82
CA ALA A 142 -1.57 -2.36 9.44
C ALA A 142 -0.21 -3.02 9.18
N ASN A 143 0.68 -2.38 8.42
CA ASN A 143 2.01 -2.91 8.16
C ASN A 143 2.82 -3.16 9.44
N ALA A 144 2.66 -2.30 10.46
CA ALA A 144 3.35 -2.44 11.72
C ALA A 144 2.73 -3.53 12.63
N ILE A 145 1.40 -3.65 12.67
CA ILE A 145 0.71 -4.61 13.55
C ILE A 145 0.47 -5.96 12.88
N ALA A 146 0.46 -6.04 11.55
CA ALA A 146 0.17 -7.28 10.83
C ALA A 146 1.11 -8.44 11.21
N PRO A 147 2.46 -8.27 11.25
CA PRO A 147 3.33 -9.38 11.57
C PRO A 147 3.02 -10.03 12.94
N PRO A 148 2.95 -9.31 14.07
CA PRO A 148 2.63 -9.95 15.35
C PRO A 148 1.21 -10.49 15.40
N LEU A 149 0.22 -9.75 14.91
CA LEU A 149 -1.18 -10.14 14.96
C LEU A 149 -1.46 -11.40 14.13
N LEU A 150 -1.01 -11.40 12.88
CA LEU A 150 -1.22 -12.54 11.98
C LEU A 150 -0.41 -13.76 12.39
N THR A 151 0.79 -13.57 12.95
CA THR A 151 1.58 -14.68 13.49
C THR A 151 0.89 -15.33 14.67
N LEU A 152 0.31 -14.57 15.58
CA LEU A 152 -0.47 -15.13 16.69
C LEU A 152 -1.69 -15.91 16.19
N LEU A 153 -2.40 -15.40 15.18
CA LEU A 153 -3.50 -16.14 14.55
C LEU A 153 -2.98 -17.41 13.86
N LEU A 154 -1.87 -17.32 13.12
CA LEU A 154 -1.26 -18.48 12.45
C LEU A 154 -0.87 -19.57 13.44
N LEU A 155 -0.30 -19.22 14.59
CA LEU A 155 0.08 -20.15 15.65
C LEU A 155 -1.13 -20.77 16.35
N TRP A 156 -2.22 -20.00 16.48
CA TRP A 156 -3.41 -20.45 17.20
C TRP A 156 -4.34 -21.34 16.36
N VAL A 157 -4.64 -20.92 15.12
CA VAL A 157 -5.63 -21.57 14.26
C VAL A 157 -5.07 -22.09 12.93
N GLY A 158 -3.76 -22.02 12.72
CA GLY A 158 -3.10 -22.35 11.48
C GLY A 158 -3.32 -21.30 10.40
N TRP A 159 -2.62 -21.45 9.26
CA TRP A 159 -2.71 -20.48 8.17
C TRP A 159 -4.10 -20.42 7.53
N ARG A 160 -4.79 -21.55 7.41
CA ARG A 160 -6.17 -21.61 6.89
C ARG A 160 -7.14 -20.85 7.79
N GLY A 161 -7.06 -21.07 9.11
CA GLY A 161 -7.85 -20.36 10.11
C GLY A 161 -7.54 -18.86 10.14
N MET A 162 -6.28 -18.47 9.92
CA MET A 162 -5.87 -17.06 9.82
C MET A 162 -6.56 -16.37 8.63
N PHE A 163 -6.56 -16.95 7.43
CA PHE A 163 -7.27 -16.40 6.27
C PHE A 163 -8.78 -16.30 6.52
N ILE A 164 -9.38 -17.34 7.10
CA ILE A 164 -10.81 -17.34 7.46
C ILE A 164 -11.11 -16.21 8.45
N ALA A 165 -10.32 -16.08 9.53
CA ALA A 165 -10.52 -15.06 10.54
C ALA A 165 -10.41 -13.63 9.97
N VAL A 166 -9.39 -13.38 9.15
CA VAL A 166 -9.19 -12.07 8.52
C VAL A 166 -10.33 -11.76 7.54
N GLY A 167 -10.77 -12.72 6.73
CA GLY A 167 -11.94 -12.57 5.86
C GLY A 167 -13.21 -12.23 6.63
N LEU A 168 -13.44 -12.87 7.79
CA LEU A 168 -14.60 -12.61 8.64
C LEU A 168 -14.59 -11.22 9.27
N LEU A 169 -13.43 -10.56 9.42
CA LEU A 169 -13.36 -9.16 9.88
C LEU A 169 -14.09 -8.19 8.95
N GLY A 170 -14.29 -8.54 7.70
CA GLY A 170 -15.10 -7.76 6.77
C GLY A 170 -16.58 -7.66 7.17
N ILE A 171 -17.15 -8.67 7.82
CA ILE A 171 -18.58 -8.70 8.19
C ILE A 171 -18.98 -7.51 9.08
N PRO A 172 -18.34 -7.29 10.25
CA PRO A 172 -18.71 -6.16 11.09
C PRO A 172 -18.46 -4.82 10.40
N LEU A 173 -17.45 -4.72 9.53
CA LEU A 173 -17.20 -3.52 8.76
C LEU A 173 -18.30 -3.26 7.72
N ILE A 174 -18.76 -4.28 7.01
CA ILE A 174 -19.88 -4.19 6.05
C ILE A 174 -21.14 -3.74 6.79
N LEU A 175 -21.46 -4.35 7.92
CA LEU A 175 -22.63 -4.00 8.73
C LEU A 175 -22.54 -2.57 9.25
N ALA A 176 -21.38 -2.16 9.78
CA ALA A 176 -21.15 -0.78 10.22
C ALA A 176 -21.26 0.21 9.04
N TRP A 177 -20.67 -0.14 7.90
CA TRP A 177 -20.76 0.68 6.69
C TRP A 177 -22.22 0.89 6.23
N LEU A 178 -22.97 -0.17 6.08
CA LEU A 178 -24.37 -0.11 5.63
C LEU A 178 -25.26 0.67 6.62
N LYS A 179 -24.97 0.56 7.92
CA LYS A 179 -25.72 1.26 8.98
C LYS A 179 -25.39 2.75 9.06
N PHE A 180 -24.13 3.13 8.97
CA PHE A 180 -23.69 4.50 9.26
C PHE A 180 -23.46 5.35 8.02
N TYR A 181 -23.17 4.74 6.87
CA TYR A 181 -22.90 5.50 5.65
C TYR A 181 -24.18 5.81 4.88
N ARG A 182 -24.33 7.08 4.56
CA ARG A 182 -25.22 7.58 3.50
C ARG A 182 -24.50 8.68 2.72
N ASP A 183 -24.90 8.92 1.51
CA ASP A 183 -24.44 10.10 0.80
C ASP A 183 -24.99 11.36 1.49
N PRO A 184 -24.24 12.48 1.51
CA PRO A 184 -24.75 13.74 2.05
C PRO A 184 -26.00 14.17 1.28
N ASP A 185 -27.01 14.64 2.01
CA ASP A 185 -28.19 15.21 1.37
C ASP A 185 -27.90 16.59 0.72
N ALA A 186 -28.83 17.10 -0.09
CA ALA A 186 -28.59 18.33 -0.83
C ALA A 186 -28.25 19.52 0.09
N ARG A 187 -28.87 19.57 1.29
CA ARG A 187 -28.61 20.63 2.28
C ARG A 187 -27.22 20.50 2.90
N GLU A 188 -26.83 19.27 3.25
CA GLU A 188 -25.46 18.99 3.77
C GLU A 188 -24.41 19.29 2.70
N ALA A 189 -24.62 18.85 1.46
CA ALA A 189 -23.73 19.13 0.35
C ALA A 189 -23.58 20.65 0.10
N MET A 190 -24.67 21.38 0.17
CA MET A 190 -24.65 22.85 0.04
C MET A 190 -23.88 23.53 1.17
N LEU A 191 -24.02 23.06 2.42
CA LEU A 191 -23.28 23.58 3.57
C LEU A 191 -21.78 23.25 3.50
N ILE A 192 -21.42 22.09 2.96
CA ILE A 192 -20.03 21.65 2.81
C ILE A 192 -19.32 22.44 1.70
N HIS A 193 -20.04 22.71 0.61
CA HIS A 193 -19.49 23.33 -0.61
C HIS A 193 -19.92 24.79 -0.79
N THR A 194 -20.27 25.51 0.30
CA THR A 194 -20.70 26.92 0.26
C THR A 194 -19.77 27.76 -0.61
N GLY A 195 -20.30 28.27 -1.73
CA GLY A 195 -19.68 29.29 -2.56
C GLY A 195 -19.03 28.84 -3.86
N LYS A 196 -19.00 27.56 -4.19
CA LYS A 196 -18.67 27.11 -5.54
C LYS A 196 -19.83 26.29 -6.12
N VAL A 197 -20.54 26.88 -7.05
CA VAL A 197 -21.25 26.12 -8.07
C VAL A 197 -20.19 25.15 -8.60
N VAL A 198 -20.40 23.85 -8.42
CA VAL A 198 -19.59 22.81 -9.06
C VAL A 198 -19.83 23.02 -10.57
N MET A 199 -19.05 23.90 -11.17
CA MET A 199 -18.92 23.90 -12.61
C MET A 199 -18.41 22.51 -12.95
N ALA A 200 -19.21 21.78 -13.68
CA ALA A 200 -18.90 20.46 -14.18
C ALA A 200 -17.45 20.47 -14.70
N GLU A 201 -16.65 19.48 -14.33
CA GLU A 201 -15.27 19.31 -14.80
C GLU A 201 -15.13 19.04 -16.31
N ALA A 202 -16.17 19.39 -17.08
CA ALA A 202 -16.31 19.08 -18.50
C ALA A 202 -15.39 19.89 -19.43
N ASP A 203 -14.72 20.95 -18.95
CA ASP A 203 -13.94 21.86 -19.81
C ASP A 203 -12.47 22.07 -19.39
N LYS A 204 -11.87 21.09 -18.72
CA LYS A 204 -10.41 21.13 -18.55
C LYS A 204 -9.76 20.57 -19.82
N PRO A 205 -8.81 21.28 -20.44
CA PRO A 205 -8.09 20.75 -21.58
C PRO A 205 -7.47 19.41 -21.19
N GLN A 206 -7.89 18.33 -21.85
CA GLN A 206 -7.28 17.01 -21.66
C GLN A 206 -5.87 17.07 -22.24
N VAL A 207 -4.88 17.10 -21.35
CA VAL A 207 -3.49 17.02 -21.77
C VAL A 207 -3.26 15.62 -22.33
N SER A 208 -2.70 15.58 -23.53
CA SER A 208 -2.33 14.32 -24.17
C SER A 208 -1.28 13.61 -23.31
N TRP A 209 -1.54 12.39 -22.90
CA TRP A 209 -0.56 11.53 -22.21
C TRP A 209 0.74 11.40 -23.00
N GLY A 210 0.68 11.49 -24.34
CA GLY A 210 1.85 11.48 -25.20
C GLY A 210 2.84 12.61 -24.90
N GLU A 211 2.37 13.79 -24.50
CA GLU A 211 3.24 14.91 -24.12
C GLU A 211 3.97 14.66 -22.82
N LEU A 212 3.29 14.05 -21.83
CA LEU A 212 3.91 13.68 -20.55
C LEU A 212 5.04 12.67 -20.77
N PHE A 213 4.85 11.67 -21.63
CA PHE A 213 5.89 10.66 -21.93
C PHE A 213 7.05 11.20 -22.78
N ARG A 214 6.91 12.35 -23.44
CA ARG A 214 8.03 13.02 -24.15
C ARG A 214 8.98 13.74 -23.19
N ASN A 215 8.55 14.01 -21.95
CA ASN A 215 9.37 14.69 -20.96
C ASN A 215 10.28 13.70 -20.23
N LYS A 216 11.59 13.91 -20.27
CA LYS A 216 12.59 13.10 -19.57
C LYS A 216 12.31 13.00 -18.07
N THR A 217 11.80 14.07 -17.46
CA THR A 217 11.46 14.12 -16.03
C THR A 217 10.43 13.07 -15.66
N THR A 218 9.42 12.83 -16.51
CA THR A 218 8.42 11.78 -16.29
C THR A 218 9.06 10.40 -16.18
N TRP A 219 10.01 10.08 -17.04
CA TRP A 219 10.72 8.81 -17.00
C TRP A 219 11.59 8.65 -15.74
N PHE A 220 12.25 9.72 -15.30
CA PHE A 220 12.99 9.70 -14.04
C PHE A 220 12.07 9.51 -12.82
N MET A 221 10.88 10.11 -12.85
CA MET A 221 9.89 9.91 -11.79
C MET A 221 9.33 8.48 -11.77
N ILE A 222 9.05 7.90 -12.94
CA ILE A 222 8.63 6.50 -13.09
C ILE A 222 9.72 5.58 -12.53
N SER A 223 10.96 5.74 -13.00
CA SER A 223 12.09 4.89 -12.59
C SER A 223 12.39 5.03 -11.09
N GLY A 224 12.37 6.24 -10.56
CA GLY A 224 12.60 6.49 -9.13
C GLY A 224 11.52 5.82 -8.26
N ASN A 225 10.25 5.98 -8.62
CA ASN A 225 9.16 5.35 -7.89
C ASN A 225 9.15 3.82 -8.03
N PHE A 226 9.54 3.31 -9.21
CA PHE A 226 9.75 1.88 -9.43
C PHE A 226 10.76 1.31 -8.43
N CYS A 227 11.94 1.92 -8.31
CA CYS A 227 12.99 1.45 -7.40
C CYS A 227 12.56 1.52 -5.92
N ILE A 228 11.89 2.61 -5.53
CA ILE A 228 11.37 2.79 -4.17
C ILE A 228 10.35 1.71 -3.85
N MET A 229 9.36 1.51 -4.70
CA MET A 229 8.32 0.51 -4.50
C MET A 229 8.86 -0.91 -4.57
N PHE A 230 9.81 -1.18 -5.46
CA PHE A 230 10.52 -2.46 -5.50
C PHE A 230 11.14 -2.78 -4.13
N THR A 231 11.91 -1.87 -3.56
CA THR A 231 12.55 -2.05 -2.25
C THR A 231 11.53 -2.28 -1.13
N ILE A 232 10.49 -1.44 -1.07
CA ILE A 232 9.45 -1.55 -0.03
C ILE A 232 8.74 -2.90 -0.12
N TRP A 233 8.42 -3.37 -1.33
CA TRP A 233 7.68 -4.62 -1.51
C TRP A 233 8.53 -5.89 -1.33
N VAL A 234 9.85 -5.81 -1.48
CA VAL A 234 10.76 -6.88 -1.00
C VAL A 234 10.58 -7.07 0.51
N TYR A 235 10.59 -6.00 1.29
CA TYR A 235 10.34 -6.09 2.73
C TYR A 235 8.94 -6.62 3.06
N LEU A 236 7.91 -6.08 2.42
CA LEU A 236 6.52 -6.46 2.70
C LEU A 236 6.21 -7.93 2.37
N THR A 237 6.90 -8.50 1.38
CA THR A 237 6.61 -9.85 0.91
C THR A 237 7.56 -10.90 1.43
N TRP A 238 8.85 -10.60 1.57
CA TRP A 238 9.88 -11.60 1.88
C TRP A 238 10.56 -11.45 3.24
N LEU A 239 10.40 -10.31 3.94
CA LEU A 239 11.06 -10.14 5.25
C LEU A 239 10.76 -11.27 6.24
N PRO A 240 9.50 -11.72 6.44
CA PRO A 240 9.24 -12.84 7.35
C PRO A 240 9.97 -14.11 6.93
N GLY A 241 9.93 -14.45 5.64
CA GLY A 241 10.65 -15.62 5.10
C GLY A 241 12.16 -15.54 5.32
N TYR A 242 12.75 -14.37 5.09
CA TYR A 242 14.19 -14.13 5.36
C TYR A 242 14.55 -14.33 6.84
N LEU A 243 13.75 -13.79 7.76
CA LEU A 243 13.99 -13.93 9.19
C LEU A 243 13.95 -15.40 9.64
N GLU A 244 13.02 -16.19 9.11
CA GLU A 244 12.88 -17.61 9.43
C GLU A 244 13.98 -18.47 8.80
N THR A 245 14.21 -18.31 7.49
CA THR A 245 15.09 -19.22 6.74
C THR A 245 16.54 -18.82 6.81
N SER A 246 16.88 -17.54 6.76
CA SER A 246 18.27 -17.06 6.75
C SER A 246 18.81 -16.75 8.14
N LEU A 247 17.99 -16.18 9.01
CA LEU A 247 18.42 -15.85 10.39
C LEU A 247 18.00 -16.90 11.43
N GLY A 248 17.20 -17.89 11.05
CA GLY A 248 16.85 -19.04 11.90
C GLY A 248 15.90 -18.70 13.05
N PHE A 249 15.13 -17.61 12.95
CA PHE A 249 14.13 -17.28 13.96
C PHE A 249 12.92 -18.22 13.90
N SER A 250 12.33 -18.51 15.06
CA SER A 250 11.06 -19.21 15.11
C SER A 250 9.94 -18.35 14.52
N LEU A 251 8.85 -18.99 14.09
CA LEU A 251 7.70 -18.29 13.55
C LEU A 251 7.18 -17.21 14.52
N LYS A 252 7.11 -17.50 15.83
CA LYS A 252 6.71 -16.54 16.85
C LYS A 252 7.66 -15.35 16.94
N GLN A 253 8.96 -15.60 16.97
CA GLN A 253 9.98 -14.52 17.00
C GLN A 253 9.92 -13.68 15.74
N THR A 254 9.77 -14.29 14.56
CA THR A 254 9.64 -13.62 13.29
C THR A 254 8.48 -12.63 13.27
N GLY A 255 7.31 -13.01 13.79
CA GLY A 255 6.16 -12.11 13.83
C GLY A 255 6.41 -10.83 14.62
N PHE A 256 7.09 -10.92 15.77
CA PHE A 256 7.42 -9.73 16.56
C PHE A 256 8.60 -8.94 15.99
N ILE A 257 9.64 -9.62 15.50
CA ILE A 257 10.83 -8.97 14.95
C ILE A 257 10.51 -8.26 13.63
N ALA A 258 9.70 -8.85 12.76
CA ALA A 258 9.30 -8.25 11.48
C ALA A 258 8.53 -6.94 11.65
N SER A 259 7.87 -6.72 12.77
CA SER A 259 7.19 -5.45 13.05
C SER A 259 8.15 -4.27 13.27
N ILE A 260 9.38 -4.52 13.74
CA ILE A 260 10.35 -3.48 14.11
C ILE A 260 10.71 -2.60 12.90
N PRO A 261 11.12 -3.13 11.73
CA PRO A 261 11.34 -2.31 10.54
C PRO A 261 10.10 -1.50 10.13
N PHE A 262 8.91 -2.08 10.22
CA PHE A 262 7.69 -1.40 9.80
C PHE A 262 7.32 -0.24 10.73
N PHE A 263 7.51 -0.37 12.04
CA PHE A 263 7.38 0.77 12.96
C PHE A 263 8.40 1.87 12.65
N ALA A 264 9.65 1.50 12.39
CA ALA A 264 10.67 2.46 11.99
C ALA A 264 10.32 3.16 10.66
N GLY A 265 9.65 2.45 9.74
CA GLY A 265 9.17 3.03 8.48
C GLY A 265 8.17 4.16 8.66
N ILE A 266 7.30 4.09 9.67
CA ILE A 266 6.39 5.21 10.02
C ILE A 266 7.19 6.46 10.35
N LEU A 267 8.24 6.32 11.16
CA LEU A 267 9.14 7.42 11.49
C LEU A 267 9.89 7.91 10.25
N GLY A 268 10.26 7.01 9.34
CA GLY A 268 10.91 7.35 8.07
C GLY A 268 10.06 8.28 7.21
N VAL A 269 8.78 7.96 7.01
CA VAL A 269 7.82 8.79 6.28
C VAL A 269 7.74 10.20 6.89
N LEU A 270 7.58 10.27 8.22
CA LEU A 270 7.51 11.55 8.93
C LEU A 270 8.81 12.35 8.81
N CYS A 271 9.95 11.71 8.99
CA CYS A 271 11.26 12.36 8.84
C CYS A 271 11.48 12.91 7.44
N GLY A 272 11.11 12.16 6.40
CA GLY A 272 11.20 12.61 5.00
C GLY A 272 10.36 13.85 4.74
N GLY A 273 9.11 13.86 5.19
CA GLY A 273 8.22 15.03 5.10
C GLY A 273 8.77 16.25 5.85
N MET A 274 9.13 16.06 7.13
CA MET A 274 9.67 17.15 7.97
C MET A 274 10.98 17.71 7.42
N LEU A 275 11.88 16.88 6.92
CA LEU A 275 13.14 17.31 6.30
C LEU A 275 12.84 18.19 5.09
N SER A 276 11.98 17.74 4.20
CA SER A 276 11.59 18.49 3.03
C SER A 276 10.97 19.84 3.36
N ASP A 277 10.01 19.88 4.30
CA ASP A 277 9.35 21.14 4.71
C ASP A 277 10.30 22.11 5.42
N ARG A 278 11.27 21.58 6.15
CA ARG A 278 12.33 22.38 6.78
C ARG A 278 13.23 23.06 5.75
N LEU A 279 13.57 22.35 4.67
CA LEU A 279 14.36 22.87 3.56
C LEU A 279 13.60 23.97 2.80
N VAL A 280 12.30 23.75 2.51
CA VAL A 280 11.46 24.79 1.89
C VAL A 280 11.39 26.05 2.76
N ARG A 281 11.18 25.88 4.07
CA ARG A 281 11.16 27.04 5.01
C ARG A 281 12.49 27.79 5.09
N ARG A 282 13.61 27.13 4.77
CA ARG A 282 14.93 27.77 4.65
C ARG A 282 15.18 28.44 3.31
N GLY A 283 14.17 28.53 2.44
CA GLY A 283 14.26 29.19 1.13
C GLY A 283 14.78 28.34 -0.01
N ILE A 284 14.94 27.02 0.18
CA ILE A 284 15.31 26.11 -0.88
C ILE A 284 14.09 25.90 -1.79
N ASN A 285 14.31 25.90 -3.11
CA ASN A 285 13.27 25.63 -4.09
C ASN A 285 12.51 24.33 -3.76
N ALA A 286 11.17 24.37 -3.82
CA ALA A 286 10.30 23.27 -3.42
C ALA A 286 10.68 21.94 -4.11
N VAL A 287 10.91 21.94 -5.41
CA VAL A 287 11.30 20.76 -6.18
C VAL A 287 12.62 20.16 -5.65
N THR A 288 13.62 21.01 -5.40
CA THR A 288 14.91 20.57 -4.84
C THR A 288 14.73 20.02 -3.42
N ALA A 289 13.96 20.72 -2.58
CA ALA A 289 13.66 20.29 -1.22
C ALA A 289 12.93 18.94 -1.16
N ARG A 290 12.07 18.64 -2.14
CA ARG A 290 11.40 17.33 -2.25
C ARG A 290 12.35 16.22 -2.74
N LYS A 291 13.31 16.54 -3.59
CA LYS A 291 14.32 15.58 -4.08
C LYS A 291 15.29 15.12 -2.99
N VAL A 292 15.63 15.97 -2.03
CA VAL A 292 16.63 15.65 -0.99
C VAL A 292 16.25 14.39 -0.19
N PRO A 293 15.09 14.26 0.46
CA PRO A 293 14.75 13.04 1.19
C PRO A 293 14.61 11.81 0.28
N ILE A 294 14.29 11.99 -1.00
CA ILE A 294 14.23 10.89 -1.98
C ILE A 294 15.66 10.35 -2.23
N VAL A 295 16.59 11.21 -2.58
CA VAL A 295 17.96 10.80 -2.91
C VAL A 295 18.71 10.32 -1.67
N VAL A 296 18.64 11.08 -0.58
CA VAL A 296 19.31 10.72 0.69
C VAL A 296 18.72 9.44 1.27
N GLY A 297 17.39 9.32 1.30
CA GLY A 297 16.72 8.12 1.77
C GLY A 297 17.10 6.88 0.96
N ALA A 298 17.08 6.95 -0.36
CA ALA A 298 17.47 5.84 -1.23
C ALA A 298 18.95 5.46 -1.07
N ALA A 299 19.85 6.44 -1.04
CA ALA A 299 21.29 6.20 -0.86
C ALA A 299 21.60 5.56 0.51
N MET A 300 21.02 6.09 1.57
CA MET A 300 21.20 5.53 2.92
C MET A 300 20.58 4.14 3.05
N ALA A 301 19.40 3.90 2.45
CA ALA A 301 18.81 2.58 2.42
C ALA A 301 19.74 1.56 1.76
N ALA A 302 20.35 1.89 0.62
CA ALA A 302 21.33 1.06 -0.03
C ALA A 302 22.56 0.80 0.87
N CYS A 303 23.10 1.82 1.53
CA CYS A 303 24.25 1.68 2.44
C CYS A 303 23.96 0.75 3.63
N PHE A 304 22.72 0.73 4.15
CA PHE A 304 22.33 -0.13 5.25
C PHE A 304 21.99 -1.56 4.80
N VAL A 305 21.41 -1.74 3.61
CA VAL A 305 21.00 -3.06 3.11
C VAL A 305 22.18 -3.84 2.51
N MET A 306 23.09 -3.18 1.79
CA MET A 306 24.23 -3.84 1.14
C MET A 306 25.11 -4.71 2.06
N PRO A 307 25.42 -4.32 3.32
CA PRO A 307 26.25 -5.13 4.22
C PRO A 307 25.55 -6.37 4.78
N ILE A 308 24.22 -6.48 4.70
CA ILE A 308 23.45 -7.55 5.37
C ILE A 308 23.96 -8.95 5.04
N PRO A 309 24.27 -9.31 3.77
CA PRO A 309 24.78 -10.66 3.43
C PRO A 309 26.11 -11.02 4.10
N PHE A 310 26.87 -10.02 4.55
CA PHE A 310 28.20 -10.20 5.14
C PHE A 310 28.17 -10.19 6.68
N VAL A 311 27.00 -10.02 7.28
CA VAL A 311 26.81 -9.91 8.73
C VAL A 311 26.38 -11.25 9.28
N SER A 312 27.16 -11.80 10.23
CA SER A 312 26.85 -13.06 10.92
C SER A 312 25.96 -12.90 12.16
N ASN A 313 25.88 -11.69 12.71
CA ASN A 313 25.11 -11.42 13.93
C ASN A 313 23.67 -11.01 13.57
N SER A 314 22.69 -11.78 14.04
CA SER A 314 21.27 -11.53 13.78
C SER A 314 20.80 -10.16 14.29
N GLY A 315 21.30 -9.70 15.44
CA GLY A 315 20.96 -8.38 15.99
C GLY A 315 21.43 -7.23 15.08
N THR A 316 22.65 -7.35 14.53
CA THR A 316 23.18 -6.39 13.56
C THR A 316 22.39 -6.43 12.26
N ALA A 317 22.03 -7.61 11.77
CA ALA A 317 21.20 -7.76 10.56
C ALA A 317 19.84 -7.09 10.74
N ILE A 318 19.15 -7.31 11.86
CA ILE A 318 17.86 -6.67 12.17
C ILE A 318 18.01 -5.15 12.26
N THR A 319 19.06 -4.65 12.87
CA THR A 319 19.33 -3.21 12.97
C THR A 319 19.53 -2.60 11.58
N LEU A 320 20.32 -3.23 10.72
CA LEU A 320 20.55 -2.79 9.34
C LEU A 320 19.25 -2.84 8.50
N LEU A 321 18.46 -3.91 8.62
CA LEU A 321 17.14 -4.01 7.99
C LEU A 321 16.22 -2.89 8.44
N THR A 322 16.18 -2.60 9.72
CA THR A 322 15.35 -1.56 10.32
C THR A 322 15.75 -0.17 9.82
N LEU A 323 17.04 0.16 9.82
CA LEU A 323 17.56 1.42 9.30
C LEU A 323 17.37 1.53 7.79
N GLY A 324 17.58 0.43 7.05
CA GLY A 324 17.33 0.37 5.62
C GLY A 324 15.86 0.65 5.28
N TYR A 325 14.93 0.03 6.00
CA TYR A 325 13.49 0.28 5.78
C TYR A 325 13.07 1.70 6.19
N PHE A 326 13.57 2.20 7.33
CA PHE A 326 13.37 3.60 7.74
C PHE A 326 13.76 4.57 6.61
N CYS A 327 14.97 4.41 6.05
CA CYS A 327 15.46 5.27 4.99
C CYS A 327 14.68 5.10 3.68
N SER A 328 14.28 3.87 3.33
CA SER A 328 13.49 3.59 2.12
C SER A 328 12.07 4.20 2.18
N GLN A 329 11.57 4.49 3.37
CA GLN A 329 10.26 5.13 3.56
C GLN A 329 10.31 6.67 3.55
N MET A 330 11.49 7.29 3.68
CA MET A 330 11.61 8.76 3.60
C MET A 330 11.05 9.35 2.29
N PRO A 331 11.27 8.74 1.11
CA PRO A 331 10.67 9.20 -0.14
C PRO A 331 9.13 9.20 -0.13
N SER A 332 8.51 8.22 0.52
CA SER A 332 7.06 8.05 0.54
C SER A 332 6.32 9.26 1.12
N GLY A 333 6.97 10.00 2.03
CA GLY A 333 6.42 11.22 2.63
C GLY A 333 6.37 12.43 1.68
N VAL A 334 7.11 12.40 0.57
CA VAL A 334 7.29 13.58 -0.31
C VAL A 334 7.04 13.32 -1.79
N ILE A 335 6.93 12.06 -2.22
CA ILE A 335 6.90 11.72 -3.63
C ILE A 335 5.65 12.26 -4.35
N TRP A 336 4.52 12.32 -3.67
CA TRP A 336 3.30 12.92 -4.19
C TRP A 336 3.37 14.44 -4.26
N ALA A 337 4.02 15.06 -3.27
CA ALA A 337 4.26 16.49 -3.26
C ALA A 337 5.21 16.89 -4.40
N LEU A 338 6.21 16.07 -4.72
CA LEU A 338 7.11 16.30 -5.85
C LEU A 338 6.33 16.33 -7.18
N ALA A 339 5.41 15.38 -7.40
CA ALA A 339 4.57 15.37 -8.59
C ALA A 339 3.72 16.65 -8.70
N ALA A 340 3.17 17.11 -7.57
CA ALA A 340 2.38 18.32 -7.51
C ALA A 340 3.21 19.61 -7.78
N ASP A 341 4.46 19.64 -7.32
CA ASP A 341 5.34 20.78 -7.49
C ASP A 341 6.00 20.84 -8.89
N MET A 342 6.04 19.70 -9.61
CA MET A 342 6.68 19.60 -10.93
C MET A 342 5.75 19.79 -12.10
N ALA A 343 4.47 19.48 -11.95
CA ALA A 343 3.50 19.55 -13.03
C ALA A 343 2.64 20.82 -12.98
N PRO A 344 2.20 21.38 -14.11
CA PRO A 344 1.10 22.33 -14.16
C PRO A 344 -0.13 21.73 -13.47
N LYS A 345 -0.98 22.58 -12.85
CA LYS A 345 -2.14 22.13 -12.05
C LYS A 345 -3.05 21.16 -12.82
N GLU A 346 -3.17 21.34 -14.12
CA GLU A 346 -4.00 20.54 -15.01
C GLU A 346 -3.42 19.14 -15.29
N GLN A 347 -2.13 18.93 -15.04
CA GLN A 347 -1.38 17.70 -15.34
C GLN A 347 -0.98 16.89 -14.09
N VAL A 348 -1.13 17.45 -12.91
CA VAL A 348 -0.68 16.83 -11.64
C VAL A 348 -1.29 15.43 -11.44
N ALA A 349 -2.59 15.28 -11.70
CA ALA A 349 -3.27 14.01 -11.55
C ALA A 349 -2.75 12.95 -12.53
N SER A 350 -2.56 13.33 -13.79
CA SER A 350 -2.04 12.44 -14.84
C SER A 350 -0.58 12.03 -14.56
N LEU A 351 0.26 12.97 -14.17
CA LEU A 351 1.65 12.68 -13.82
C LEU A 351 1.74 11.78 -12.57
N GLY A 352 0.93 12.04 -11.56
CA GLY A 352 0.82 11.22 -10.37
C GLY A 352 0.36 9.78 -10.68
N ALA A 353 -0.62 9.63 -11.57
CA ALA A 353 -1.09 8.31 -12.02
C ALA A 353 -0.01 7.52 -12.77
N ILE A 354 0.71 8.18 -13.69
CA ILE A 354 1.81 7.57 -14.44
C ILE A 354 2.93 7.14 -13.47
N GLN A 355 3.32 8.01 -12.55
CA GLN A 355 4.31 7.72 -11.52
C GLN A 355 3.89 6.53 -10.66
N ASN A 356 2.63 6.49 -10.23
CA ASN A 356 2.08 5.40 -9.40
C ASN A 356 2.06 4.07 -10.15
N PHE A 357 1.69 4.08 -11.43
CA PHE A 357 1.74 2.88 -12.26
C PHE A 357 3.16 2.31 -12.34
N GLY A 358 4.18 3.16 -12.57
CA GLY A 358 5.58 2.74 -12.53
C GLY A 358 5.99 2.12 -11.19
N GLY A 359 5.51 2.70 -10.08
CA GLY A 359 5.71 2.15 -8.74
C GLY A 359 5.11 0.75 -8.57
N PHE A 360 3.87 0.55 -9.01
CA PHE A 360 3.22 -0.76 -8.94
C PHE A 360 3.88 -1.81 -9.83
N LEU A 361 4.49 -1.42 -10.95
CA LEU A 361 5.28 -2.33 -11.76
C LEU A 361 6.50 -2.82 -10.97
N GLY A 362 7.21 -1.93 -10.26
CA GLY A 362 8.29 -2.30 -9.35
C GLY A 362 7.82 -3.21 -8.22
N ALA A 363 6.69 -2.87 -7.61
CA ALA A 363 6.05 -3.66 -6.55
C ALA A 363 5.71 -5.08 -7.03
N ALA A 364 5.18 -5.23 -8.23
CA ALA A 364 4.80 -6.53 -8.79
C ALA A 364 6.00 -7.41 -9.16
N LEU A 365 7.10 -6.80 -9.62
CA LEU A 365 8.32 -7.53 -9.98
C LEU A 365 9.15 -7.92 -8.76
N ALA A 366 9.10 -7.17 -7.67
CA ALA A 366 9.91 -7.41 -6.48
C ALA A 366 9.77 -8.84 -5.91
N PRO A 367 8.58 -9.37 -5.61
CA PRO A 367 8.47 -10.71 -5.06
C PRO A 367 8.87 -11.80 -6.05
N VAL A 368 8.66 -11.62 -7.35
CA VAL A 368 9.03 -12.60 -8.39
C VAL A 368 10.53 -12.68 -8.54
N ILE A 369 11.20 -11.53 -8.68
CA ILE A 369 12.67 -11.47 -8.85
C ILE A 369 13.36 -12.03 -7.60
N THR A 370 12.88 -11.69 -6.40
CA THR A 370 13.41 -12.24 -5.15
C THR A 370 13.23 -13.76 -5.09
N GLY A 371 12.08 -14.28 -5.49
CA GLY A 371 11.82 -15.72 -5.55
C GLY A 371 12.73 -16.46 -6.53
N ILE A 372 12.99 -15.89 -7.71
CA ILE A 372 13.90 -16.44 -8.72
C ILE A 372 15.35 -16.47 -8.18
N ILE A 373 15.79 -15.40 -7.51
CA ILE A 373 17.11 -15.33 -6.90
C ILE A 373 17.24 -16.40 -5.82
N LEU A 374 16.24 -16.55 -4.98
CA LEU A 374 16.22 -17.56 -3.91
C LEU A 374 16.35 -18.98 -4.47
N ASP A 375 15.61 -19.31 -5.54
CA ASP A 375 15.69 -20.63 -6.19
C ASP A 375 17.06 -20.86 -6.84
N ALA A 376 17.65 -19.83 -7.45
CA ALA A 376 18.93 -19.94 -8.14
C ALA A 376 20.14 -20.02 -7.20
N THR A 377 20.06 -19.35 -6.04
CA THR A 377 21.20 -19.21 -5.12
C THR A 377 21.03 -19.99 -3.81
N GLY A 378 19.81 -20.38 -3.48
CA GLY A 378 19.45 -20.94 -2.17
C GLY A 378 19.56 -19.93 -1.01
N GLN A 379 19.75 -18.65 -1.31
CA GLN A 379 19.95 -17.57 -0.34
C GLN A 379 19.17 -16.32 -0.75
N PHE A 380 18.77 -15.54 0.26
CA PHE A 380 18.18 -14.21 0.03
C PHE A 380 19.25 -13.17 -0.25
#